data_15d4cf4c9af27fe0fc298e8af35706dd
#
_entry.id   15d4cf4c9af27fe0fc298e8af35706dd
#
_cell.length_a   1.000
_cell.length_b   1.000
_cell.length_c   1.000
_cell.angle_alpha   90.00
_cell.angle_beta   90.00
_cell.angle_gamma   90.00
#
_symmetry.space_group_name_H-M   'P 1'
#
loop_
_entity.id
_entity.type
_entity.pdbx_description
1 polymer ?
#
loop_
_entity_poly.entity_id
_entity_poly.type
_entity_poly.pdbx_seq_one_letter_code
_entity_poly.pdbx_strand_id
1 'polypeptide(L)'
;MTSTFTTNLRLEKQADGENPNSWGTKINAVTDLVDEALTAYTTIVVSSAHVTLSENNGSSDQARSAFLELKGTLTTSINIVIPAKKKSYIVRNNATVSAGTGITVKTAAGTGVVVSATAVQMIICDSVSVHTLNAVGLGLGTAANLNIGTSINELIPVSSADLRYVTVSAADTITGTKIFSGNAVLAPHVSLTDAASIAVDLDTGTQFHVVLAGNRTLEAPTNAREGQVGHIYFKQDGTGSRTLGYNTVWKFA
;
A
#
# COMPACT_ATOMS: atom_id res chain seq x y z
N MET A 1 45.51 33.01 -10.21
CA MET A 1 44.34 32.33 -10.79
C MET A 1 43.21 32.38 -9.73
N THR A 2 41.93 32.35 -10.13
CA THR A 2 40.81 32.47 -9.20
C THR A 2 40.26 31.08 -8.90
N SER A 3 39.90 30.78 -7.66
CA SER A 3 39.22 29.57 -7.26
C SER A 3 37.97 29.29 -8.11
N THR A 4 37.70 28.04 -8.37
CA THR A 4 36.48 27.56 -9.02
C THR A 4 35.69 26.68 -8.05
N PHE A 5 34.52 26.22 -8.46
CA PHE A 5 33.63 25.40 -7.57
C PHE A 5 33.24 24.11 -8.25
N THR A 6 32.98 23.06 -7.43
CA THR A 6 32.40 21.82 -7.93
C THR A 6 30.97 22.06 -8.38
N THR A 7 30.52 21.33 -9.40
CA THR A 7 29.21 21.55 -10.04
C THR A 7 28.02 21.27 -9.11
N ASN A 8 28.06 20.20 -8.36
CA ASN A 8 26.89 19.74 -7.58
C ASN A 8 26.89 20.25 -6.13
N LEU A 9 27.99 20.04 -5.41
CA LEU A 9 28.11 20.46 -4.01
C LEU A 9 28.68 21.86 -3.85
N ARG A 10 29.12 22.50 -4.93
CA ARG A 10 29.63 23.89 -4.94
C ARG A 10 30.80 24.12 -3.96
N LEU A 11 31.63 23.09 -3.79
CA LEU A 11 32.83 23.12 -2.97
C LEU A 11 33.91 23.92 -3.70
N GLU A 12 34.69 24.72 -2.96
CA GLU A 12 35.78 25.49 -3.51
C GLU A 12 36.92 24.57 -3.99
N LYS A 13 37.39 24.80 -5.22
CA LYS A 13 38.59 24.20 -5.77
C LYS A 13 39.66 25.29 -5.82
N GLN A 14 40.67 25.13 -4.99
CA GLN A 14 41.79 26.09 -4.90
C GLN A 14 42.57 26.15 -6.21
N ALA A 15 42.91 27.32 -6.64
CA ALA A 15 43.88 27.52 -7.73
C ALA A 15 45.32 27.52 -7.20
N ASP A 16 46.25 27.14 -8.06
CA ASP A 16 47.69 27.16 -7.70
C ASP A 16 48.13 28.54 -7.26
N GLY A 17 48.83 28.61 -6.12
CA GLY A 17 49.36 29.85 -5.54
C GLY A 17 48.30 30.74 -4.88
N GLU A 18 47.03 30.30 -4.83
CA GLU A 18 45.96 31.02 -4.14
C GLU A 18 45.98 30.70 -2.64
N ASN A 19 45.57 31.70 -1.84
CA ASN A 19 45.42 31.56 -0.37
C ASN A 19 46.72 31.17 0.37
N PRO A 20 47.88 31.80 0.10
CA PRO A 20 49.10 31.56 0.87
C PRO A 20 48.81 31.85 2.35
N ASN A 21 49.26 30.97 3.25
CA ASN A 21 49.09 31.01 4.70
C ASN A 21 47.63 30.77 5.22
N SER A 22 46.65 30.61 4.33
CA SER A 22 45.26 30.33 4.71
C SER A 22 44.71 29.01 4.13
N TRP A 23 45.56 28.21 3.47
CA TRP A 23 45.21 26.98 2.83
C TRP A 23 44.51 25.97 3.77
N GLY A 24 45.04 25.83 5.02
CA GLY A 24 44.43 24.95 6.02
C GLY A 24 43.00 25.38 6.39
N THR A 25 42.72 26.66 6.53
CA THR A 25 41.38 27.19 6.78
C THR A 25 40.42 26.87 5.64
N LYS A 26 40.92 27.00 4.40
CA LYS A 26 40.12 26.74 3.21
C LYS A 26 39.75 25.24 3.07
N ILE A 27 40.72 24.33 3.32
CA ILE A 27 40.46 22.91 3.24
C ILE A 27 39.51 22.45 4.35
N ASN A 28 39.62 23.00 5.57
CA ASN A 28 38.72 22.74 6.66
C ASN A 28 37.29 23.18 6.30
N ALA A 29 37.13 24.38 5.74
CA ALA A 29 35.81 24.85 5.30
C ALA A 29 35.19 23.94 4.22
N VAL A 30 36.00 23.43 3.29
CA VAL A 30 35.53 22.44 2.29
C VAL A 30 35.08 21.13 2.98
N THR A 31 35.83 20.67 3.98
CA THR A 31 35.52 19.47 4.76
C THR A 31 34.19 19.64 5.51
N ASP A 32 33.98 20.80 6.17
CA ASP A 32 32.73 21.12 6.86
C ASP A 32 31.53 21.12 5.89
N LEU A 33 31.70 21.63 4.68
CA LEU A 33 30.66 21.62 3.65
C LEU A 33 30.37 20.21 3.12
N VAL A 34 31.33 19.30 3.13
CA VAL A 34 31.12 17.89 2.79
C VAL A 34 30.31 17.21 3.90
N ASP A 35 30.69 17.46 5.16
CA ASP A 35 29.95 16.95 6.31
C ASP A 35 28.50 17.44 6.31
N GLU A 36 28.28 18.75 6.11
CA GLU A 36 26.93 19.33 5.95
C GLU A 36 26.15 18.62 4.84
N ALA A 37 26.76 18.34 3.70
CA ALA A 37 26.10 17.72 2.57
C ALA A 37 25.66 16.27 2.84
N LEU A 38 26.30 15.58 3.77
CA LEU A 38 26.04 14.18 4.11
C LEU A 38 25.15 14.03 5.35
N THR A 39 25.26 14.93 6.33
CA THR A 39 24.68 14.73 7.66
C THR A 39 23.70 15.81 8.09
N ALA A 40 23.77 17.01 7.50
CA ALA A 40 22.97 18.13 7.99
C ALA A 40 21.47 17.90 7.82
N TYR A 41 20.74 18.33 8.84
CA TYR A 41 19.29 18.34 8.95
C TYR A 41 18.81 19.80 9.03
N THR A 42 18.09 20.25 8.01
CA THR A 42 17.62 21.64 7.94
C THR A 42 16.10 21.70 7.95
N THR A 43 15.56 22.53 8.87
CA THR A 43 14.13 22.82 8.89
C THR A 43 13.81 23.96 7.93
N ILE A 44 12.92 23.70 6.98
CA ILE A 44 12.38 24.69 6.04
C ILE A 44 11.02 25.12 6.57
N VAL A 45 10.91 26.36 7.00
CA VAL A 45 9.62 26.91 7.43
C VAL A 45 8.79 27.18 6.20
N VAL A 46 7.62 26.53 6.14
CA VAL A 46 6.66 26.65 5.06
C VAL A 46 5.41 27.40 5.50
N SER A 47 4.87 28.16 4.58
CA SER A 47 3.59 28.86 4.70
C SER A 47 2.84 28.69 3.39
N SER A 48 1.78 29.45 3.15
CA SER A 48 1.02 29.39 1.88
C SER A 48 1.74 30.09 0.69
N ALA A 49 3.09 30.18 0.72
CA ALA A 49 3.94 30.74 -0.34
C ALA A 49 5.00 29.73 -0.78
N HIS A 50 5.39 29.79 -2.05
CA HIS A 50 6.50 28.97 -2.55
C HIS A 50 7.81 29.35 -1.86
N VAL A 51 8.66 28.34 -1.61
CA VAL A 51 9.97 28.52 -0.98
C VAL A 51 11.06 28.11 -1.96
N THR A 52 12.01 28.98 -2.24
CA THR A 52 13.24 28.64 -2.98
C THR A 52 14.37 28.46 -2.00
N LEU A 53 15.00 27.28 -2.00
CA LEU A 53 16.14 27.00 -1.12
C LEU A 53 17.35 27.81 -1.57
N SER A 54 18.09 28.32 -0.59
CA SER A 54 19.36 29.01 -0.86
C SER A 54 20.39 28.04 -1.44
N GLU A 55 21.22 28.54 -2.35
CA GLU A 55 22.41 27.86 -2.86
C GLU A 55 23.60 28.81 -2.91
N ASN A 56 24.69 28.46 -2.26
CA ASN A 56 25.88 29.28 -2.15
C ASN A 56 27.12 28.51 -2.61
N ASN A 57 28.02 29.19 -3.31
CA ASN A 57 29.35 28.66 -3.64
C ASN A 57 30.26 28.79 -2.43
N GLY A 58 30.90 27.71 -2.00
CA GLY A 58 31.92 27.71 -0.95
C GLY A 58 31.44 28.10 0.46
N SER A 59 30.14 28.15 0.70
CA SER A 59 29.58 28.41 2.03
C SER A 59 28.30 27.60 2.26
N SER A 60 27.87 27.46 3.53
CA SER A 60 26.67 26.74 3.93
C SER A 60 25.41 27.29 3.27
N ASP A 61 24.48 26.40 2.94
CA ASP A 61 23.20 26.76 2.36
C ASP A 61 22.13 25.67 2.62
N GLN A 62 20.83 26.02 2.52
CA GLN A 62 19.73 25.11 2.77
C GLN A 62 19.73 23.90 1.82
N ALA A 63 20.05 24.12 0.56
CA ALA A 63 20.02 23.07 -0.46
C ALA A 63 21.19 22.07 -0.34
N ARG A 64 22.19 22.36 0.49
CA ARG A 64 23.32 21.48 0.76
C ARG A 64 22.93 20.32 1.68
N SER A 65 22.04 20.55 2.64
CA SER A 65 21.64 19.57 3.65
C SER A 65 21.13 18.27 3.03
N ALA A 66 21.45 17.14 3.65
CA ALA A 66 20.97 15.83 3.26
C ALA A 66 19.49 15.62 3.63
N PHE A 67 19.08 16.17 4.77
CA PHE A 67 17.73 16.05 5.31
C PHE A 67 17.05 17.43 5.32
N LEU A 68 15.82 17.44 4.81
CA LEU A 68 14.96 18.62 4.82
C LEU A 68 13.68 18.31 5.59
N GLU A 69 13.42 19.03 6.67
CA GLU A 69 12.14 18.99 7.36
C GLU A 69 11.29 20.18 6.93
N LEU A 70 10.12 19.92 6.38
CA LEU A 70 9.15 20.94 6.02
C LEU A 70 8.19 21.13 7.20
N LYS A 71 8.15 22.32 7.80
CA LYS A 71 7.39 22.59 9.02
C LYS A 71 6.64 23.92 8.91
N GLY A 72 5.36 23.91 9.25
CA GLY A 72 4.51 25.11 9.21
C GLY A 72 3.06 24.74 8.94
N THR A 73 2.25 25.72 8.53
CA THR A 73 0.83 25.52 8.21
C THR A 73 0.53 26.07 6.84
N LEU A 74 -0.17 25.25 6.02
CA LEU A 74 -0.52 25.59 4.65
C LEU A 74 -2.05 25.58 4.46
N THR A 75 -2.53 26.60 3.76
CA THR A 75 -3.90 26.71 3.26
C THR A 75 -4.00 26.60 1.75
N THR A 76 -2.86 26.62 1.04
CA THR A 76 -2.75 26.45 -0.42
C THR A 76 -1.59 25.52 -0.73
N SER A 77 -1.62 24.88 -1.91
CA SER A 77 -0.49 24.08 -2.40
C SER A 77 0.72 24.95 -2.73
N ILE A 78 1.89 24.48 -2.36
CA ILE A 78 3.16 25.20 -2.56
C ILE A 78 4.21 24.34 -3.24
N ASN A 79 5.23 25.03 -3.79
CA ASN A 79 6.45 24.40 -4.28
C ASN A 79 7.62 24.73 -3.35
N ILE A 80 8.44 23.72 -3.05
CA ILE A 80 9.81 23.88 -2.56
C ILE A 80 10.70 23.77 -3.78
N VAL A 81 11.33 24.88 -4.15
CA VAL A 81 12.21 24.94 -5.31
C VAL A 81 13.64 24.68 -4.87
N ILE A 82 14.20 23.56 -5.33
CA ILE A 82 15.58 23.17 -5.10
C ILE A 82 16.46 23.52 -6.32
N PRO A 83 17.78 23.69 -6.14
CA PRO A 83 18.68 23.92 -7.25
C PRO A 83 18.67 22.75 -8.25
N ALA A 84 18.86 23.09 -9.54
CA ALA A 84 18.98 22.10 -10.61
C ALA A 84 20.40 21.46 -10.60
N LYS A 85 20.70 20.73 -9.54
CA LYS A 85 21.94 19.99 -9.30
C LYS A 85 21.68 18.54 -9.02
N LYS A 86 22.57 17.65 -9.47
CA LYS A 86 22.47 16.22 -9.16
C LYS A 86 22.70 15.99 -7.67
N LYS A 87 21.64 15.64 -6.96
CA LYS A 87 21.67 15.38 -5.51
C LYS A 87 20.45 14.58 -5.08
N SER A 88 20.63 13.75 -4.06
CA SER A 88 19.54 13.12 -3.33
C SER A 88 19.22 13.87 -2.04
N TYR A 89 17.96 13.83 -1.64
CA TYR A 89 17.47 14.40 -0.40
C TYR A 89 16.54 13.42 0.31
N ILE A 90 16.55 13.44 1.62
CA ILE A 90 15.50 12.85 2.44
C ILE A 90 14.62 14.01 2.92
N VAL A 91 13.37 14.00 2.50
CA VAL A 91 12.41 15.06 2.83
C VAL A 91 11.36 14.52 3.78
N ARG A 92 11.22 15.15 4.94
CA ARG A 92 10.15 14.89 5.91
C ARG A 92 9.13 16.01 5.83
N ASN A 93 7.90 15.70 5.50
CA ASN A 93 6.80 16.66 5.54
C ASN A 93 6.13 16.61 6.91
N ASN A 94 6.47 17.54 7.78
CA ASN A 94 5.91 17.73 9.12
C ASN A 94 5.04 19.02 9.20
N ALA A 95 4.57 19.46 8.04
CA ALA A 95 3.67 20.62 7.96
C ALA A 95 2.22 20.20 8.18
N THR A 96 1.44 21.08 8.80
CA THR A 96 -0.01 20.96 8.88
C THR A 96 -0.59 21.46 7.56
N VAL A 97 -1.31 20.61 6.84
CA VAL A 97 -1.88 20.92 5.53
C VAL A 97 -3.40 20.85 5.58
N SER A 98 -4.08 21.82 4.97
CA SER A 98 -5.52 21.77 4.77
C SER A 98 -5.90 20.72 3.73
N ALA A 99 -7.12 20.20 3.79
CA ALA A 99 -7.61 19.21 2.82
C ALA A 99 -7.45 19.72 1.37
N GLY A 100 -6.91 18.85 0.50
CA GLY A 100 -6.66 19.18 -0.90
C GLY A 100 -5.41 20.01 -1.17
N THR A 101 -4.62 20.37 -0.16
CA THR A 101 -3.34 21.07 -0.33
C THR A 101 -2.15 20.11 -0.27
N GLY A 102 -1.03 20.46 -0.89
CA GLY A 102 0.16 19.63 -0.93
C GLY A 102 1.45 20.45 -1.13
N ILE A 103 2.57 19.79 -0.82
CA ILE A 103 3.90 20.33 -1.05
C ILE A 103 4.56 19.56 -2.19
N THR A 104 4.96 20.26 -3.24
CA THR A 104 5.74 19.68 -4.34
C THR A 104 7.17 20.13 -4.24
N VAL A 105 8.12 19.20 -4.18
CA VAL A 105 9.56 19.51 -4.31
C VAL A 105 9.95 19.39 -5.77
N LYS A 106 10.51 20.44 -6.35
CA LYS A 106 10.86 20.54 -7.78
C LYS A 106 12.06 21.43 -8.03
N THR A 107 12.63 21.36 -9.22
CA THR A 107 13.52 22.42 -9.72
C THR A 107 12.69 23.57 -10.30
N ALA A 108 13.30 24.71 -10.55
CA ALA A 108 12.59 25.88 -11.08
C ALA A 108 11.82 25.55 -12.38
N ALA A 109 12.44 24.85 -13.34
CA ALA A 109 11.87 24.55 -14.65
C ALA A 109 11.36 23.11 -14.81
N GLY A 110 11.82 22.16 -13.99
CA GLY A 110 11.53 20.75 -14.13
C GLY A 110 10.21 20.30 -13.46
N THR A 111 9.91 19.04 -13.62
CA THR A 111 8.84 18.36 -12.88
C THR A 111 9.27 18.06 -11.45
N GLY A 112 8.30 17.81 -10.57
CA GLY A 112 8.55 17.59 -9.14
C GLY A 112 7.78 16.41 -8.56
N VAL A 113 8.04 16.18 -7.30
CA VAL A 113 7.44 15.11 -6.49
C VAL A 113 6.58 15.74 -5.39
N VAL A 114 5.37 15.26 -5.25
CA VAL A 114 4.51 15.63 -4.12
C VAL A 114 4.96 14.82 -2.90
N VAL A 115 5.25 15.51 -1.80
CA VAL A 115 5.56 14.91 -0.50
C VAL A 115 4.32 14.99 0.37
N SER A 116 3.68 13.86 0.57
CA SER A 116 2.44 13.76 1.36
C SER A 116 2.64 14.21 2.82
N ALA A 117 1.59 14.69 3.46
CA ALA A 117 1.64 15.05 4.88
C ALA A 117 2.11 13.85 5.72
N THR A 118 2.94 14.11 6.74
CA THR A 118 3.56 13.12 7.63
C THR A 118 4.53 12.14 6.97
N ALA A 119 4.72 12.20 5.65
CA ALA A 119 5.64 11.31 4.94
C ALA A 119 7.10 11.69 5.16
N VAL A 120 7.95 10.65 5.16
CA VAL A 120 9.39 10.76 4.93
C VAL A 120 9.69 10.12 3.59
N GLN A 121 10.29 10.86 2.68
CA GLN A 121 10.49 10.41 1.30
C GLN A 121 11.90 10.71 0.81
N MET A 122 12.54 9.74 0.21
CA MET A 122 13.79 9.95 -0.50
C MET A 122 13.50 10.38 -1.94
N ILE A 123 14.13 11.47 -2.37
CA ILE A 123 13.98 12.02 -3.70
C ILE A 123 15.36 12.25 -4.34
N ILE A 124 15.40 12.23 -5.65
CA ILE A 124 16.62 12.49 -6.45
C ILE A 124 16.34 13.59 -7.44
N CYS A 125 17.21 14.59 -7.46
CA CYS A 125 17.28 15.57 -8.54
C CYS A 125 18.33 15.13 -9.56
N ASP A 126 17.95 15.02 -10.83
CA ASP A 126 18.85 14.65 -11.95
C ASP A 126 19.53 15.84 -12.61
N SER A 127 19.34 17.03 -12.08
CA SER A 127 19.69 18.38 -12.59
C SER A 127 18.63 19.03 -13.49
N VAL A 128 17.54 18.34 -13.79
CA VAL A 128 16.41 18.88 -14.58
C VAL A 128 15.14 18.76 -13.75
N SER A 129 14.80 17.56 -13.31
CA SER A 129 13.58 17.21 -12.60
C SER A 129 13.88 16.52 -11.28
N VAL A 130 12.85 16.44 -10.44
CA VAL A 130 12.90 15.69 -9.19
C VAL A 130 12.06 14.42 -9.32
N HIS A 131 12.65 13.31 -8.89
CA HIS A 131 12.05 11.98 -8.97
C HIS A 131 11.99 11.36 -7.58
N THR A 132 10.97 10.56 -7.33
CA THR A 132 10.91 9.71 -6.13
C THR A 132 11.86 8.54 -6.31
N LEU A 133 12.66 8.24 -5.30
CA LEU A 133 13.35 6.97 -5.21
C LEU A 133 12.34 5.92 -4.71
N ASN A 134 11.58 5.34 -5.62
CA ASN A 134 10.67 4.24 -5.29
C ASN A 134 11.42 2.91 -5.28
N ALA A 135 11.04 2.03 -4.38
CA ALA A 135 11.52 0.64 -4.36
C ALA A 135 11.19 -0.16 -5.64
N VAL A 136 10.42 0.42 -6.56
CA VAL A 136 10.07 -0.17 -7.87
C VAL A 136 11.31 -0.49 -8.71
N GLY A 137 12.43 0.23 -8.52
CA GLY A 137 13.71 -0.08 -9.17
C GLY A 137 14.48 -1.25 -8.56
N LEU A 138 14.04 -1.76 -7.42
CA LEU A 138 14.67 -2.91 -6.73
C LEU A 138 14.14 -4.27 -7.18
N GLY A 139 13.41 -4.35 -8.30
CA GLY A 139 12.88 -5.62 -8.81
C GLY A 139 11.75 -6.22 -7.95
N LEU A 140 11.29 -5.48 -6.95
CA LEU A 140 10.11 -5.83 -6.17
C LEU A 140 8.86 -5.41 -6.94
N GLY A 141 8.68 -5.87 -8.18
CA GLY A 141 7.53 -5.64 -9.04
C GLY A 141 6.65 -4.43 -8.70
N THR A 142 5.79 -4.00 -9.57
CA THR A 142 4.70 -3.08 -9.23
C THR A 142 3.81 -3.76 -8.18
N ALA A 143 4.23 -3.72 -6.92
CA ALA A 143 3.34 -3.98 -5.81
C ALA A 143 2.36 -2.79 -5.69
N ALA A 144 1.57 -2.61 -6.73
CA ALA A 144 0.31 -1.92 -6.63
C ALA A 144 -0.58 -2.78 -5.74
N ASN A 145 -0.48 -2.65 -4.46
CA ASN A 145 -1.11 -3.34 -3.36
C ASN A 145 -0.20 -4.35 -2.67
N LEU A 146 0.82 -3.84 -1.99
CA LEU A 146 1.23 -4.46 -0.76
C LEU A 146 0.10 -4.17 0.25
N ASN A 147 -0.99 -4.89 0.15
CA ASN A 147 -1.99 -4.92 1.18
C ASN A 147 -1.36 -5.73 2.32
N ILE A 148 -0.66 -5.03 3.21
CA ILE A 148 -0.27 -5.59 4.49
C ILE A 148 -1.59 -5.75 5.23
N GLY A 149 -2.26 -6.88 5.00
CA GLY A 149 -3.35 -7.30 5.84
C GLY A 149 -2.87 -7.27 7.29
N THR A 150 -3.77 -7.05 8.21
CA THR A 150 -3.52 -6.96 9.65
C THR A 150 -2.91 -8.23 10.27
N SER A 151 -2.50 -9.18 9.48
CA SER A 151 -1.75 -10.39 9.88
C SER A 151 -0.32 -10.29 9.41
N ILE A 152 0.57 -10.18 10.36
CA ILE A 152 1.97 -9.77 10.39
C ILE A 152 2.96 -10.70 9.67
N ASN A 153 2.58 -11.72 8.95
CA ASN A 153 3.55 -12.75 8.60
C ASN A 153 3.69 -13.15 7.13
N GLU A 154 3.02 -12.51 6.17
CA GLU A 154 3.23 -12.91 4.79
C GLU A 154 3.13 -11.77 3.78
N LEU A 155 4.28 -11.42 3.24
CA LEU A 155 4.41 -10.72 1.96
C LEU A 155 4.13 -11.71 0.82
N ILE A 156 2.87 -12.04 0.59
CA ILE A 156 2.50 -12.87 -0.55
C ILE A 156 2.12 -11.93 -1.69
N PRO A 157 2.80 -11.96 -2.84
CA PRO A 157 2.37 -11.23 -4.02
C PRO A 157 0.93 -11.61 -4.36
N VAL A 158 0.05 -10.63 -4.60
CA VAL A 158 -1.37 -10.85 -4.94
C VAL A 158 -1.54 -11.84 -6.09
N SER A 159 -0.64 -11.84 -7.07
CA SER A 159 -0.60 -12.82 -8.15
C SER A 159 -0.36 -14.27 -7.70
N SER A 160 0.26 -14.46 -6.53
CA SER A 160 0.48 -15.78 -5.93
C SER A 160 -0.56 -16.11 -4.87
N ALA A 161 -1.17 -15.10 -4.23
CA ALA A 161 -2.28 -15.27 -3.28
C ALA A 161 -3.56 -15.71 -3.99
N ASP A 162 -3.81 -15.18 -5.17
CA ASP A 162 -4.99 -15.51 -6.00
C ASP A 162 -5.05 -17.01 -6.42
N LEU A 163 -3.92 -17.70 -6.31
CA LEU A 163 -3.82 -19.14 -6.57
C LEU A 163 -3.94 -20.00 -5.30
N ARG A 164 -3.93 -19.40 -4.10
CA ARG A 164 -3.83 -20.14 -2.83
C ARG A 164 -4.94 -19.88 -1.84
N TYR A 165 -5.62 -18.75 -1.95
CA TYR A 165 -6.65 -18.36 -0.97
C TYR A 165 -7.94 -17.97 -1.66
N VAL A 166 -9.01 -18.63 -1.25
CA VAL A 166 -10.39 -18.21 -1.56
C VAL A 166 -10.76 -17.17 -0.50
N THR A 167 -11.26 -16.02 -0.91
CA THR A 167 -11.61 -14.94 0.04
C THR A 167 -12.80 -15.35 0.89
N VAL A 168 -12.84 -14.90 2.15
CA VAL A 168 -13.84 -15.33 3.15
C VAL A 168 -15.14 -14.54 3.03
N SER A 169 -15.21 -13.51 2.18
CA SER A 169 -16.32 -12.54 2.19
C SER A 169 -17.04 -12.33 0.86
N ALA A 170 -16.66 -13.06 -0.19
CA ALA A 170 -17.28 -12.95 -1.50
C ALA A 170 -17.50 -14.33 -2.13
N ALA A 171 -18.43 -14.42 -3.08
CA ALA A 171 -18.59 -15.61 -3.90
C ALA A 171 -17.42 -15.69 -4.91
N ASP A 172 -16.47 -16.58 -4.66
CA ASP A 172 -15.32 -16.79 -5.54
C ASP A 172 -15.58 -17.90 -6.56
N THR A 173 -15.25 -17.65 -7.80
CA THR A 173 -15.27 -18.66 -8.86
C THR A 173 -13.90 -19.29 -8.99
N ILE A 174 -13.81 -20.60 -8.69
CA ILE A 174 -12.59 -21.39 -8.85
C ILE A 174 -12.61 -22.05 -10.23
N THR A 175 -11.76 -21.58 -11.14
CA THR A 175 -11.65 -22.15 -12.48
C THR A 175 -10.62 -23.28 -12.54
N GLY A 176 -10.85 -24.26 -13.44
CA GLY A 176 -9.99 -25.42 -13.61
C GLY A 176 -10.17 -26.48 -12.53
N THR A 177 -9.56 -27.66 -12.74
CA THR A 177 -9.62 -28.79 -11.80
C THR A 177 -8.89 -28.48 -10.52
N LYS A 178 -9.53 -28.66 -9.37
CA LYS A 178 -8.92 -28.58 -8.04
C LYS A 178 -8.89 -29.95 -7.40
N ILE A 179 -7.74 -30.33 -6.88
CA ILE A 179 -7.54 -31.62 -6.20
C ILE A 179 -7.28 -31.29 -4.73
N PHE A 180 -8.16 -31.77 -3.86
CA PHE A 180 -7.99 -31.72 -2.41
C PHE A 180 -7.39 -33.06 -1.96
N SER A 181 -6.07 -33.11 -1.73
CA SER A 181 -5.36 -34.32 -1.31
C SER A 181 -5.04 -34.27 0.17
N GLY A 182 -5.39 -35.33 0.88
CA GLY A 182 -4.96 -35.57 2.27
C GLY A 182 -5.87 -35.07 3.38
N ASN A 183 -6.92 -34.26 3.10
CA ASN A 183 -7.86 -33.75 4.11
C ASN A 183 -9.31 -33.82 3.63
N ALA A 184 -10.25 -33.94 4.58
CA ALA A 184 -11.66 -33.88 4.27
C ALA A 184 -12.10 -32.45 3.93
N VAL A 185 -12.96 -32.32 2.90
CA VAL A 185 -13.70 -31.07 2.65
C VAL A 185 -14.93 -31.08 3.54
N LEU A 186 -14.99 -30.15 4.49
CA LEU A 186 -16.12 -30.05 5.43
C LEU A 186 -17.08 -28.96 4.93
N ALA A 187 -18.33 -29.35 4.67
CA ALA A 187 -19.44 -28.44 4.48
C ALA A 187 -20.27 -28.41 5.78
N PRO A 188 -20.46 -27.26 6.43
CA PRO A 188 -21.26 -27.16 7.63
C PRO A 188 -22.72 -27.64 7.37
N HIS A 189 -23.35 -28.28 8.37
CA HIS A 189 -24.75 -28.63 8.29
C HIS A 189 -25.63 -27.42 8.55
N VAL A 190 -26.60 -27.18 7.67
CA VAL A 190 -27.66 -26.21 7.84
C VAL A 190 -28.88 -26.94 8.50
N SER A 191 -29.30 -26.47 9.67
CA SER A 191 -30.50 -27.00 10.35
C SER A 191 -31.73 -26.42 9.70
N LEU A 192 -32.58 -27.29 9.18
CA LEU A 192 -33.92 -26.92 8.70
C LEU A 192 -34.92 -26.88 9.86
N THR A 193 -35.86 -25.97 9.78
CA THR A 193 -36.98 -25.90 10.76
C THR A 193 -37.95 -27.00 10.52
N ASP A 194 -38.26 -27.80 11.57
CA ASP A 194 -39.32 -28.79 11.52
C ASP A 194 -40.69 -28.10 11.54
N ALA A 195 -41.41 -28.17 10.45
CA ALA A 195 -42.77 -27.62 10.26
C ALA A 195 -43.61 -28.57 9.41
N ALA A 196 -44.91 -28.35 9.33
CA ALA A 196 -45.79 -29.15 8.47
C ALA A 196 -45.29 -29.22 7.04
N SER A 197 -44.75 -28.10 6.55
CA SER A 197 -44.04 -27.93 5.29
C SER A 197 -42.62 -27.47 5.58
N ILE A 198 -41.62 -28.26 5.17
CA ILE A 198 -40.20 -27.99 5.38
C ILE A 198 -39.64 -27.27 4.15
N ALA A 199 -39.22 -26.03 4.34
CA ALA A 199 -38.57 -25.23 3.29
C ALA A 199 -37.08 -25.50 3.26
N VAL A 200 -36.50 -25.52 2.05
CA VAL A 200 -35.05 -25.65 1.82
C VAL A 200 -34.60 -24.53 0.91
N ASP A 201 -33.67 -23.72 1.40
CA ASP A 201 -32.97 -22.69 0.60
C ASP A 201 -31.58 -23.22 0.25
N LEU A 202 -31.36 -23.54 -1.02
CA LEU A 202 -30.10 -24.12 -1.50
C LEU A 202 -28.94 -23.10 -1.60
N ASP A 203 -29.22 -21.83 -1.39
CA ASP A 203 -28.16 -20.80 -1.32
C ASP A 203 -27.49 -20.79 0.06
N THR A 204 -28.12 -21.39 1.08
CA THR A 204 -27.60 -21.42 2.45
C THR A 204 -26.56 -22.52 2.72
N GLY A 205 -26.45 -23.51 1.82
CA GLY A 205 -25.48 -24.61 1.99
C GLY A 205 -25.76 -25.81 1.08
N THR A 206 -24.97 -26.86 1.30
CA THR A 206 -25.05 -28.12 0.55
C THR A 206 -25.39 -29.34 1.46
N GLN A 207 -25.31 -29.16 2.76
CA GLN A 207 -25.59 -30.20 3.73
C GLN A 207 -26.70 -29.72 4.67
N PHE A 208 -27.85 -30.35 4.62
CA PHE A 208 -29.03 -29.97 5.42
C PHE A 208 -29.42 -31.11 6.36
N HIS A 209 -30.01 -30.79 7.51
CA HIS A 209 -30.58 -31.79 8.36
C HIS A 209 -31.86 -31.29 9.07
N VAL A 210 -32.76 -32.20 9.38
CA VAL A 210 -33.94 -31.91 10.16
C VAL A 210 -34.35 -33.15 10.98
N VAL A 211 -34.88 -32.93 12.18
CA VAL A 211 -35.49 -33.95 13.00
C VAL A 211 -37.03 -33.86 12.86
N LEU A 212 -37.63 -34.88 12.31
CA LEU A 212 -39.09 -34.92 12.06
C LEU A 212 -39.82 -35.22 13.35
N ALA A 213 -40.55 -34.25 13.89
CA ALA A 213 -41.42 -34.42 15.04
C ALA A 213 -42.91 -34.71 14.66
N GLY A 214 -43.17 -34.87 13.37
CA GLY A 214 -44.50 -35.22 12.82
C GLY A 214 -44.40 -35.64 11.35
N ASN A 215 -45.56 -35.96 10.77
CA ASN A 215 -45.64 -36.15 9.31
C ASN A 215 -45.42 -34.81 8.63
N ARG A 216 -44.50 -34.76 7.65
CA ARG A 216 -44.06 -33.53 7.02
C ARG A 216 -44.09 -33.62 5.50
N THR A 217 -44.10 -32.48 4.85
CA THR A 217 -43.89 -32.35 3.40
C THR A 217 -42.67 -31.54 3.14
N LEU A 218 -41.73 -32.02 2.30
CA LEU A 218 -40.63 -31.29 1.80
C LEU A 218 -41.10 -30.41 0.63
N GLU A 219 -41.01 -29.11 0.78
CA GLU A 219 -41.40 -28.13 -0.23
C GLU A 219 -40.45 -28.13 -1.44
N ALA A 220 -40.85 -27.44 -2.50
CA ALA A 220 -39.93 -27.12 -3.58
C ALA A 220 -38.75 -26.32 -3.07
N PRO A 221 -37.50 -26.69 -3.39
CA PRO A 221 -36.36 -25.92 -2.95
C PRO A 221 -36.32 -24.54 -3.65
N THR A 222 -35.80 -23.54 -2.94
CA THR A 222 -35.53 -22.23 -3.49
C THR A 222 -34.04 -22.10 -3.85
N ASN A 223 -33.69 -21.16 -4.75
CA ASN A 223 -32.32 -20.83 -5.16
C ASN A 223 -31.51 -22.03 -5.69
N ALA A 224 -32.18 -23.01 -6.32
CA ALA A 224 -31.50 -24.12 -6.97
C ALA A 224 -30.70 -23.66 -8.18
N ARG A 225 -29.48 -24.17 -8.32
CA ARG A 225 -28.57 -23.86 -9.44
C ARG A 225 -28.20 -25.13 -10.19
N GLU A 226 -28.05 -25.04 -11.50
CA GLU A 226 -27.57 -26.15 -12.31
C GLU A 226 -26.18 -26.62 -11.82
N GLY A 227 -25.99 -27.93 -11.70
CA GLY A 227 -24.75 -28.54 -11.22
C GLY A 227 -24.56 -28.55 -9.70
N GLN A 228 -25.50 -28.00 -8.94
CA GLN A 228 -25.43 -28.04 -7.46
C GLN A 228 -25.71 -29.44 -6.95
N VAL A 229 -24.87 -29.92 -6.03
CA VAL A 229 -24.98 -31.21 -5.37
C VAL A 229 -24.99 -31.02 -3.85
N GLY A 230 -25.85 -31.76 -3.17
CA GLY A 230 -25.95 -31.69 -1.71
C GLY A 230 -26.73 -32.88 -1.13
N HIS A 231 -26.88 -32.89 0.19
CA HIS A 231 -27.60 -33.93 0.92
C HIS A 231 -28.56 -33.30 1.91
N ILE A 232 -29.70 -33.96 2.12
CA ILE A 232 -30.67 -33.62 3.17
C ILE A 232 -30.83 -34.84 4.05
N TYR A 233 -30.50 -34.72 5.34
CA TYR A 233 -30.64 -35.78 6.33
C TYR A 233 -31.93 -35.61 7.12
N PHE A 234 -32.83 -36.59 7.01
CA PHE A 234 -34.04 -36.63 7.78
C PHE A 234 -33.87 -37.64 8.94
N LYS A 235 -33.95 -37.13 10.15
CA LYS A 235 -33.90 -37.95 11.36
C LYS A 235 -35.30 -38.08 11.94
N GLN A 236 -35.72 -39.28 12.33
CA GLN A 236 -36.94 -39.48 13.09
C GLN A 236 -36.77 -38.99 14.53
N ASP A 237 -37.81 -38.45 15.13
CA ASP A 237 -37.86 -38.20 16.59
C ASP A 237 -37.93 -39.51 17.42
N GLY A 238 -38.00 -39.41 18.74
CA GLY A 238 -38.06 -40.55 19.62
C GLY A 238 -39.34 -41.39 19.46
N THR A 239 -40.41 -40.85 18.86
CA THR A 239 -41.66 -41.57 18.59
C THR A 239 -41.55 -42.42 17.33
N GLY A 240 -40.76 -41.96 16.33
CA GLY A 240 -40.63 -42.65 15.05
C GLY A 240 -41.89 -42.66 14.19
N SER A 241 -41.87 -43.46 13.13
CA SER A 241 -42.99 -43.68 12.20
C SER A 241 -43.51 -42.40 11.52
N ARG A 242 -42.70 -41.38 11.43
CA ARG A 242 -43.02 -40.14 10.71
C ARG A 242 -42.94 -40.35 9.21
N THR A 243 -43.91 -39.83 8.48
CA THR A 243 -43.91 -39.88 7.01
C THR A 243 -43.40 -38.56 6.44
N LEU A 244 -42.70 -38.62 5.31
CA LEU A 244 -42.25 -37.48 4.56
C LEU A 244 -42.87 -37.50 3.15
N GLY A 245 -43.71 -36.51 2.86
CA GLY A 245 -44.21 -36.24 1.53
C GLY A 245 -43.22 -35.33 0.79
N TYR A 246 -43.34 -35.27 -0.52
CA TYR A 246 -42.42 -34.48 -1.38
C TYR A 246 -43.24 -33.65 -2.36
N ASN A 247 -42.78 -32.40 -2.57
CA ASN A 247 -43.28 -31.61 -3.69
C ASN A 247 -42.91 -32.26 -5.03
N THR A 248 -43.73 -32.07 -6.05
CA THR A 248 -43.61 -32.74 -7.36
C THR A 248 -42.33 -32.38 -8.13
N VAL A 249 -41.60 -31.36 -7.71
CA VAL A 249 -40.29 -31.00 -8.29
C VAL A 249 -39.18 -31.98 -7.90
N TRP A 250 -39.33 -32.68 -6.76
CA TRP A 250 -38.39 -33.72 -6.33
C TRP A 250 -38.61 -34.97 -7.20
N LYS A 251 -37.53 -35.41 -7.85
CA LYS A 251 -37.52 -36.61 -8.69
C LYS A 251 -36.63 -37.66 -8.04
N PHE A 252 -37.12 -38.85 -7.92
CA PHE A 252 -36.39 -40.00 -7.39
C PHE A 252 -36.20 -41.01 -8.53
N ALA A 253 -35.00 -41.60 -8.62
CA ALA A 253 -34.69 -42.64 -9.58
C ALA A 253 -35.28 -43.98 -9.13
#